data_98718adbfbaf97b09f016164b6d9bee1
#
_entry.id   98718adbfbaf97b09f016164b6d9bee1
#
_cell.length_a   1.000
_cell.length_b   1.000
_cell.length_c   1.000
_cell.angle_alpha   90.00
_cell.angle_beta   90.00
_cell.angle_gamma   90.00
#
_symmetry.space_group_name_H-M   'P 1'
#
loop_
_entity.id
_entity.type
_entity.pdbx_description
1 polymer ?
#
loop_
_entity_poly.entity_id
_entity_poly.type
_entity_poly.pdbx_seq_one_letter_code
_entity_poly.pdbx_strand_id
1 'polypeptide(L)'
;SELRATLEYDFSEEKKFSYKHLTMDEIIHHLAVFVSKLWQIHIFAEGNTRTTAVFFIKYLRTLGFDATNDIFAENAWYFRNALVRANYNDLKNGVHETTKYLEMFLRNLLLDEKNELHNRAMHISGTFQTAPKAYVEEEKADIGTKKADIETIKADIQSKLSSLETTVSDKTVSHIITLYEVCGNEKIFGRAVVETVTGLK
;
A
#
# COMPACT_ATOMS: atom_id res chain seq x y z
N SER A 1 -20.47 15.86 12.47
CA SER A 1 -20.66 15.18 11.19
C SER A 1 -20.88 13.70 11.44
N GLU A 2 -21.58 13.04 10.57
CA GLU A 2 -21.88 11.61 10.63
C GLU A 2 -20.60 10.75 10.73
N LEU A 3 -19.57 11.08 9.93
CA LEU A 3 -18.27 10.42 9.97
C LEU A 3 -17.64 10.46 11.37
N ARG A 4 -17.77 11.57 12.08
CA ARG A 4 -17.26 11.67 13.45
C ARG A 4 -18.03 10.76 14.41
N ALA A 5 -19.35 10.70 14.28
CA ALA A 5 -20.17 9.82 15.10
C ALA A 5 -19.84 8.34 14.88
N THR A 6 -19.62 7.94 13.62
CA THR A 6 -19.17 6.58 13.27
C THR A 6 -17.82 6.27 13.89
N LEU A 7 -16.86 7.18 13.79
CA LEU A 7 -15.54 7.02 14.38
C LEU A 7 -15.61 6.89 15.91
N GLU A 8 -16.39 7.75 16.59
CA GLU A 8 -16.59 7.71 18.02
C GLU A 8 -17.26 6.39 18.47
N TYR A 9 -18.19 5.88 17.66
CA TYR A 9 -18.83 4.59 17.90
C TYR A 9 -17.81 3.45 17.81
N ASP A 10 -17.03 3.34 16.73
CA ASP A 10 -16.04 2.27 16.57
C ASP A 10 -15.00 2.28 17.69
N PHE A 11 -14.52 3.45 18.10
CA PHE A 11 -13.62 3.58 19.25
C PHE A 11 -14.30 3.20 20.57
N SER A 12 -15.59 3.46 20.75
CA SER A 12 -16.31 3.08 21.95
C SER A 12 -16.47 1.58 22.06
N GLU A 13 -16.74 0.91 20.95
CA GLU A 13 -16.84 -0.56 20.90
C GLU A 13 -15.46 -1.19 21.14
N GLU A 14 -14.41 -0.69 20.52
CA GLU A 14 -13.05 -1.17 20.74
C GLU A 14 -12.59 -1.02 22.20
N LYS A 15 -12.93 0.08 22.88
CA LYS A 15 -12.63 0.29 24.30
C LYS A 15 -13.33 -0.70 25.23
N LYS A 16 -14.48 -1.23 24.83
CA LYS A 16 -15.23 -2.25 25.59
C LYS A 16 -14.70 -3.65 25.29
N PHE A 17 -13.98 -3.84 24.19
CA PHE A 17 -13.48 -5.14 23.78
C PHE A 17 -12.39 -5.63 24.73
N SER A 18 -12.47 -6.92 25.10
CA SER A 18 -11.50 -7.54 26.01
C SER A 18 -10.63 -8.53 25.26
N TYR A 19 -9.34 -8.26 25.24
CA TYR A 19 -8.32 -9.16 24.68
C TYR A 19 -7.95 -10.32 25.61
N LYS A 20 -8.52 -10.37 26.83
CA LYS A 20 -8.22 -11.41 27.82
C LYS A 20 -8.72 -12.77 27.33
N HIS A 21 -7.87 -13.79 27.49
CA HIS A 21 -8.17 -15.17 27.13
C HIS A 21 -8.33 -15.46 25.63
N LEU A 22 -8.05 -14.51 24.76
CA LEU A 22 -8.04 -14.74 23.31
C LEU A 22 -6.70 -15.36 22.88
N THR A 23 -6.79 -16.22 21.88
CA THR A 23 -5.62 -16.71 21.15
C THR A 23 -5.04 -15.60 20.26
N MET A 24 -3.78 -15.72 19.84
CA MET A 24 -3.19 -14.77 18.91
C MET A 24 -3.94 -14.68 17.57
N ASP A 25 -4.51 -15.79 17.11
CA ASP A 25 -5.33 -15.81 15.89
C ASP A 25 -6.61 -14.98 16.05
N GLU A 26 -7.29 -15.10 17.17
CA GLU A 26 -8.47 -14.29 17.47
C GLU A 26 -8.12 -12.79 17.63
N ILE A 27 -7.00 -12.49 18.27
CA ILE A 27 -6.49 -11.12 18.40
C ILE A 27 -6.18 -10.52 17.02
N ILE A 28 -5.45 -11.24 16.18
CA ILE A 28 -5.09 -10.80 14.82
C ILE A 28 -6.33 -10.60 13.98
N HIS A 29 -7.28 -11.53 14.03
CA HIS A 29 -8.55 -11.39 13.32
C HIS A 29 -9.33 -10.14 13.77
N HIS A 30 -9.48 -9.95 15.08
CA HIS A 30 -10.16 -8.77 15.63
C HIS A 30 -9.48 -7.47 15.21
N LEU A 31 -8.15 -7.39 15.32
CA LEU A 31 -7.35 -6.23 14.91
C LEU A 31 -7.48 -5.93 13.42
N ALA A 32 -7.52 -6.96 12.57
CA ALA A 32 -7.73 -6.82 11.14
C ALA A 32 -9.13 -6.24 10.83
N VAL A 33 -10.17 -6.74 11.50
CA VAL A 33 -11.54 -6.21 11.37
C VAL A 33 -11.60 -4.77 11.85
N PHE A 34 -11.05 -4.47 13.04
CA PHE A 34 -11.07 -3.13 13.61
C PHE A 34 -10.37 -2.10 12.70
N VAL A 35 -9.14 -2.38 12.27
CA VAL A 35 -8.39 -1.42 11.44
C VAL A 35 -9.02 -1.23 10.06
N SER A 36 -9.65 -2.26 9.50
CA SER A 36 -10.33 -2.17 8.20
C SER A 36 -11.59 -1.30 8.27
N LYS A 37 -12.40 -1.45 9.32
CA LYS A 37 -13.58 -0.60 9.57
C LYS A 37 -13.18 0.86 9.79
N LEU A 38 -12.16 1.09 10.62
CA LEU A 38 -11.63 2.42 10.87
C LEU A 38 -11.16 3.11 9.58
N TRP A 39 -10.44 2.38 8.72
CA TRP A 39 -10.00 2.90 7.43
C TRP A 39 -11.17 3.21 6.49
N GLN A 40 -12.22 2.40 6.49
CA GLN A 40 -13.39 2.55 5.61
C GLN A 40 -14.15 3.87 5.86
N ILE A 41 -14.09 4.44 7.06
CA ILE A 41 -14.75 5.71 7.39
C ILE A 41 -14.25 6.85 6.49
N HIS A 42 -13.03 6.79 5.98
CA HIS A 42 -12.44 7.80 5.09
C HIS A 42 -12.59 9.23 5.60
N ILE A 43 -12.17 9.45 6.85
CA ILE A 43 -12.40 10.70 7.58
C ILE A 43 -11.65 11.90 6.96
N PHE A 44 -10.60 11.65 6.19
CA PHE A 44 -9.80 12.66 5.52
C PHE A 44 -10.03 12.62 4.01
N ALA A 45 -9.91 13.78 3.35
CA ALA A 45 -9.96 13.86 1.90
C ALA A 45 -8.81 13.07 1.25
N GLU A 46 -7.62 13.10 1.87
CA GLU A 46 -6.43 12.37 1.43
C GLU A 46 -5.67 11.79 2.62
N GLY A 47 -4.81 10.80 2.35
CA GLY A 47 -3.89 10.24 3.35
C GLY A 47 -4.52 9.28 4.36
N ASN A 48 -5.76 8.82 4.14
CA ASN A 48 -6.44 7.89 5.06
C ASN A 48 -5.59 6.66 5.38
N THR A 49 -4.98 6.01 4.38
CA THR A 49 -4.15 4.82 4.62
C THR A 49 -2.94 5.11 5.50
N ARG A 50 -2.23 6.22 5.25
CA ARG A 50 -1.07 6.63 6.07
C ARG A 50 -1.48 6.96 7.50
N THR A 51 -2.56 7.71 7.67
CA THR A 51 -3.07 8.08 9.00
C THR A 51 -3.51 6.85 9.77
N THR A 52 -4.22 5.92 9.10
CA THR A 52 -4.62 4.64 9.70
C THR A 52 -3.40 3.81 10.12
N ALA A 53 -2.36 3.72 9.29
CA ALA A 53 -1.13 3.00 9.64
C ALA A 53 -0.45 3.59 10.87
N VAL A 54 -0.26 4.93 10.91
CA VAL A 54 0.36 5.62 12.06
C VAL A 54 -0.45 5.45 13.35
N PHE A 55 -1.77 5.60 13.25
CA PHE A 55 -2.66 5.36 14.38
C PHE A 55 -2.53 3.91 14.85
N PHE A 56 -2.59 2.96 13.92
CA PHE A 56 -2.58 1.54 14.23
C PHE A 56 -1.28 1.08 14.89
N ILE A 57 -0.12 1.55 14.40
CA ILE A 57 1.17 1.33 15.07
C ILE A 57 1.14 1.81 16.52
N LYS A 58 0.64 3.03 16.76
CA LYS A 58 0.53 3.57 18.11
C LYS A 58 -0.43 2.73 18.97
N TYR A 59 -1.56 2.33 18.41
CA TYR A 59 -2.54 1.51 19.09
C TYR A 59 -1.97 0.14 19.48
N LEU A 60 -1.32 -0.56 18.57
CA LEU A 60 -0.64 -1.84 18.84
C LEU A 60 0.37 -1.73 19.98
N ARG A 61 1.12 -0.63 20.04
CA ARG A 61 2.04 -0.36 21.16
C ARG A 61 1.34 -0.19 22.50
N THR A 62 0.13 0.37 22.53
CA THR A 62 -0.66 0.44 23.79
C THR A 62 -1.14 -0.93 24.25
N LEU A 63 -1.26 -1.90 23.33
CA LEU A 63 -1.57 -3.30 23.64
C LEU A 63 -0.33 -4.12 24.02
N GLY A 64 0.86 -3.52 24.00
CA GLY A 64 2.12 -4.16 24.37
C GLY A 64 2.89 -4.81 23.22
N PHE A 65 2.46 -4.63 21.97
CA PHE A 65 3.19 -5.14 20.81
C PHE A 65 4.34 -4.21 20.39
N ASP A 66 5.46 -4.79 19.97
CA ASP A 66 6.58 -4.03 19.38
C ASP A 66 6.31 -3.79 17.88
N ALA A 67 5.43 -2.86 17.57
CA ALA A 67 5.08 -2.51 16.21
C ALA A 67 5.94 -1.35 15.70
N THR A 68 6.66 -1.58 14.60
CA THR A 68 7.50 -0.57 13.92
C THR A 68 6.85 -0.14 12.59
N ASN A 69 7.39 0.93 12.00
CA ASN A 69 6.91 1.43 10.70
C ASN A 69 7.49 0.65 9.51
N ASP A 70 8.52 -0.17 9.73
CA ASP A 70 9.32 -0.73 8.63
C ASP A 70 8.50 -1.60 7.69
N ILE A 71 7.74 -2.54 8.24
CA ILE A 71 6.88 -3.41 7.43
C ILE A 71 5.79 -2.63 6.68
N PHE A 72 5.28 -1.53 7.27
CA PHE A 72 4.30 -0.65 6.61
C PHE A 72 4.93 0.13 5.45
N ALA A 73 6.16 0.60 5.62
CA ALA A 73 6.90 1.32 4.59
C ALA A 73 7.27 0.39 3.42
N GLU A 74 7.76 -0.80 3.72
CA GLU A 74 8.14 -1.80 2.71
C GLU A 74 6.95 -2.37 1.95
N ASN A 75 5.79 -2.48 2.61
CA ASN A 75 4.60 -3.13 2.06
C ASN A 75 3.38 -2.19 2.00
N ALA A 76 3.60 -0.89 1.75
CA ALA A 76 2.54 0.13 1.79
C ALA A 76 1.38 -0.18 0.81
N TRP A 77 1.69 -0.63 -0.40
CA TRP A 77 0.69 -1.04 -1.39
C TRP A 77 -0.06 -2.30 -0.97
N TYR A 78 0.64 -3.27 -0.39
CA TYR A 78 -0.01 -4.48 0.12
C TYR A 78 -0.99 -4.13 1.24
N PHE A 79 -0.57 -3.34 2.22
CA PHE A 79 -1.42 -2.92 3.33
C PHE A 79 -2.67 -2.18 2.83
N ARG A 80 -2.51 -1.23 1.89
CA ARG A 80 -3.64 -0.53 1.27
C ARG A 80 -4.60 -1.50 0.56
N ASN A 81 -4.07 -2.39 -0.26
CA ASN A 81 -4.89 -3.33 -1.02
C ASN A 81 -5.58 -4.35 -0.09
N ALA A 82 -4.94 -4.76 0.99
CA ALA A 82 -5.53 -5.61 2.02
C ALA A 82 -6.70 -4.92 2.74
N LEU A 83 -6.59 -3.61 3.03
CA LEU A 83 -7.70 -2.81 3.55
C LEU A 83 -8.88 -2.73 2.56
N VAL A 84 -8.59 -2.53 1.28
CA VAL A 84 -9.61 -2.58 0.22
C VAL A 84 -10.29 -3.94 0.20
N ARG A 85 -9.53 -5.04 0.19
CA ARG A 85 -10.09 -6.41 0.15
C ARG A 85 -10.92 -6.76 1.38
N ALA A 86 -10.59 -6.20 2.53
CA ALA A 86 -11.34 -6.39 3.76
C ALA A 86 -12.72 -5.71 3.75
N ASN A 87 -12.96 -4.77 2.81
CA ASN A 87 -14.20 -4.00 2.71
C ASN A 87 -14.89 -4.14 1.34
N TYR A 88 -14.33 -4.93 0.40
CA TYR A 88 -14.86 -5.03 -0.95
C TYR A 88 -15.76 -6.25 -1.11
N ASN A 89 -17.00 -5.99 -1.52
CA ASN A 89 -18.00 -7.00 -1.90
C ASN A 89 -18.44 -6.78 -3.34
N ASP A 90 -18.46 -7.86 -4.12
CA ASP A 90 -19.12 -7.94 -5.42
C ASP A 90 -19.92 -9.24 -5.47
N LEU A 91 -21.08 -9.23 -4.84
CA LEU A 91 -21.94 -10.41 -4.70
C LEU A 91 -22.41 -10.95 -6.05
N LYS A 92 -22.49 -10.09 -7.07
CA LYS A 92 -22.86 -10.47 -8.44
C LYS A 92 -21.85 -11.45 -9.05
N ASN A 93 -20.55 -11.23 -8.74
CA ASN A 93 -19.44 -12.05 -9.21
C ASN A 93 -18.93 -13.03 -8.14
N GLY A 94 -19.67 -13.22 -7.06
CA GLY A 94 -19.33 -14.16 -5.98
C GLY A 94 -18.11 -13.72 -5.16
N VAL A 95 -17.79 -12.42 -5.16
CA VAL A 95 -16.67 -11.88 -4.40
C VAL A 95 -17.16 -11.36 -3.07
N HIS A 96 -16.58 -11.88 -1.99
CA HIS A 96 -16.85 -11.44 -0.62
C HIS A 96 -15.65 -10.72 -0.03
N GLU A 97 -15.93 -9.82 0.91
CA GLU A 97 -14.90 -9.20 1.75
C GLU A 97 -14.09 -10.27 2.50
N THR A 98 -12.82 -10.00 2.74
CA THR A 98 -11.97 -10.91 3.50
C THR A 98 -10.83 -10.18 4.19
N THR A 99 -10.64 -10.45 5.46
CA THR A 99 -9.52 -9.92 6.28
C THR A 99 -8.24 -10.74 6.14
N LYS A 100 -8.27 -11.88 5.43
CA LYS A 100 -7.16 -12.82 5.27
C LYS A 100 -5.82 -12.13 4.96
N TYR A 101 -5.82 -11.16 4.06
CA TYR A 101 -4.60 -10.48 3.64
C TYR A 101 -4.08 -9.50 4.71
N LEU A 102 -4.97 -8.85 5.44
CA LEU A 102 -4.60 -8.07 6.62
C LEU A 102 -4.06 -8.96 7.73
N GLU A 103 -4.67 -10.11 7.96
CA GLU A 103 -4.21 -11.07 8.95
C GLU A 103 -2.80 -11.59 8.62
N MET A 104 -2.50 -11.90 7.34
CA MET A 104 -1.16 -12.27 6.90
C MET A 104 -0.14 -11.16 7.17
N PHE A 105 -0.51 -9.90 6.89
CA PHE A 105 0.33 -8.74 7.18
C PHE A 105 0.58 -8.60 8.69
N LEU A 106 -0.47 -8.74 9.51
CA LEU A 106 -0.37 -8.64 10.96
C LEU A 106 0.41 -9.79 11.59
N ARG A 107 0.35 -11.00 11.03
CA ARG A 107 1.19 -12.12 11.45
C ARG A 107 2.67 -11.83 11.25
N ASN A 108 3.04 -11.25 10.12
CA ASN A 108 4.42 -10.82 9.89
C ASN A 108 4.84 -9.73 10.87
N LEU A 109 3.96 -8.76 11.16
CA LEU A 109 4.24 -7.65 12.06
C LEU A 109 4.33 -8.07 13.52
N LEU A 110 3.43 -8.93 14.01
CA LEU A 110 3.24 -9.22 15.43
C LEU A 110 3.89 -10.53 15.88
N LEU A 111 4.06 -11.47 14.97
CA LEU A 111 4.61 -12.80 15.24
C LEU A 111 5.95 -13.06 14.53
N ASP A 112 6.47 -12.06 13.80
CA ASP A 112 7.68 -12.18 12.96
C ASP A 112 7.63 -13.36 11.97
N GLU A 113 6.40 -13.72 11.53
CA GLU A 113 6.22 -14.69 10.47
C GLU A 113 6.75 -14.12 9.14
N LYS A 114 7.09 -15.01 8.20
CA LYS A 114 7.65 -14.62 6.89
C LYS A 114 6.67 -14.98 5.77
N ASN A 115 5.38 -14.62 5.95
CA ASN A 115 4.41 -14.79 4.90
C ASN A 115 4.76 -13.91 3.70
N GLU A 116 4.71 -14.47 2.50
CA GLU A 116 4.91 -13.72 1.28
C GLU A 116 3.69 -12.81 0.99
N LEU A 117 3.94 -11.50 0.92
CA LEU A 117 2.91 -10.48 0.76
C LEU A 117 2.77 -10.07 -0.72
N HIS A 118 2.01 -10.85 -1.47
CA HIS A 118 1.80 -10.62 -2.91
C HIS A 118 0.53 -9.82 -3.19
N ASN A 119 0.66 -8.63 -3.76
CA ASN A 119 -0.47 -7.81 -4.21
C ASN A 119 -1.37 -8.53 -5.22
N ARG A 120 -0.78 -9.36 -6.08
CA ARG A 120 -1.47 -10.12 -7.10
C ARG A 120 -2.51 -11.08 -6.52
N ALA A 121 -2.27 -11.64 -5.33
CA ALA A 121 -3.22 -12.54 -4.67
C ALA A 121 -4.54 -11.86 -4.29
N MET A 122 -4.56 -10.53 -4.23
CA MET A 122 -5.74 -9.71 -3.90
C MET A 122 -6.51 -9.24 -5.15
N HIS A 123 -5.97 -9.48 -6.33
CA HIS A 123 -6.57 -9.02 -7.57
C HIS A 123 -7.86 -9.79 -7.85
N ILE A 124 -8.94 -9.06 -8.12
CA ILE A 124 -10.23 -9.61 -8.51
C ILE A 124 -10.38 -9.43 -10.00
N SER A 125 -10.22 -10.51 -10.75
CA SER A 125 -10.46 -10.52 -12.20
C SER A 125 -11.88 -10.99 -12.48
N GLY A 126 -12.65 -10.23 -13.23
CA GLY A 126 -14.06 -10.50 -13.53
C GLY A 126 -14.34 -11.72 -14.42
N THR A 127 -13.35 -12.55 -14.71
CA THR A 127 -13.53 -13.81 -15.50
C THR A 127 -12.47 -14.83 -15.09
N PHE A 128 -12.78 -15.65 -14.09
CA PHE A 128 -11.99 -16.83 -13.80
C PHE A 128 -12.47 -18.04 -14.60
N GLN A 129 -12.13 -18.08 -15.85
CA GLN A 129 -12.07 -19.34 -16.63
C GLN A 129 -10.95 -19.25 -17.64
N THR A 130 -9.72 -19.31 -17.20
CA THR A 130 -8.62 -19.85 -18.00
C THR A 130 -7.38 -20.11 -17.16
N ALA A 131 -6.70 -21.17 -17.50
CA ALA A 131 -5.61 -21.84 -16.81
C ALA A 131 -4.32 -21.01 -16.60
N PRO A 132 -3.40 -21.48 -15.74
CA PRO A 132 -2.24 -20.72 -15.23
C PRO A 132 -1.18 -20.32 -16.28
N LYS A 133 -1.39 -20.56 -17.56
CA LYS A 133 -0.42 -20.21 -18.63
C LYS A 133 -0.49 -18.75 -19.11
N ALA A 134 -1.62 -18.06 -18.96
CA ALA A 134 -1.77 -16.66 -19.36
C ALA A 134 -0.98 -15.66 -18.51
N TYR A 135 -0.65 -16.04 -17.29
CA TYR A 135 0.02 -15.18 -16.33
C TYR A 135 1.47 -14.83 -16.66
N VAL A 136 2.19 -15.70 -17.37
CA VAL A 136 3.59 -15.45 -17.74
C VAL A 136 3.70 -14.51 -18.95
N GLU A 137 2.65 -14.46 -19.79
CA GLU A 137 2.61 -13.56 -20.95
C GLU A 137 2.13 -12.15 -20.58
N GLU A 138 1.19 -12.02 -19.61
CA GLU A 138 0.78 -10.71 -19.12
C GLU A 138 1.89 -9.99 -18.32
N GLU A 139 2.71 -10.72 -17.55
CA GLU A 139 3.89 -10.10 -16.91
C GLU A 139 4.90 -9.60 -17.95
N LYS A 140 5.08 -10.32 -19.05
CA LYS A 140 5.93 -9.86 -20.15
C LYS A 140 5.32 -8.67 -20.90
N ALA A 141 4.00 -8.64 -21.06
CA ALA A 141 3.29 -7.52 -21.68
C ALA A 141 3.32 -6.28 -20.77
N ASP A 142 3.09 -6.41 -19.46
CA ASP A 142 3.15 -5.31 -18.50
C ASP A 142 4.58 -4.74 -18.34
N ILE A 143 5.62 -5.61 -18.37
CA ILE A 143 7.02 -5.18 -18.41
C ILE A 143 7.34 -4.49 -19.74
N GLY A 144 6.78 -4.97 -20.85
CA GLY A 144 6.92 -4.35 -22.17
C GLY A 144 6.26 -2.98 -22.23
N THR A 145 5.06 -2.82 -21.69
CA THR A 145 4.32 -1.57 -21.63
C THR A 145 5.04 -0.54 -20.75
N LYS A 146 5.49 -0.94 -19.57
CA LYS A 146 6.30 -0.06 -18.68
C LYS A 146 7.61 0.37 -19.32
N LYS A 147 8.25 -0.50 -20.10
CA LYS A 147 9.47 -0.15 -20.81
C LYS A 147 9.23 0.83 -21.96
N ALA A 148 8.11 0.68 -22.68
CA ALA A 148 7.68 1.61 -23.73
C ALA A 148 7.29 2.97 -23.14
N ASP A 149 6.59 2.99 -22.01
CA ASP A 149 6.23 4.21 -21.28
C ASP A 149 7.49 4.96 -20.79
N ILE A 150 8.48 4.25 -20.24
CA ILE A 150 9.76 4.84 -19.79
C ILE A 150 10.53 5.45 -20.97
N GLU A 151 10.62 4.79 -22.12
CA GLU A 151 11.29 5.35 -23.29
C GLU A 151 10.56 6.59 -23.84
N THR A 152 9.24 6.58 -23.86
CA THR A 152 8.42 7.75 -24.26
C THR A 152 8.64 8.92 -23.31
N ILE A 153 8.70 8.68 -22.00
CA ILE A 153 8.92 9.69 -20.97
C ILE A 153 10.36 10.22 -21.04
N LYS A 154 11.35 9.37 -21.30
CA LYS A 154 12.74 9.81 -21.54
C LYS A 154 12.81 10.78 -22.70
N ALA A 155 12.15 10.46 -23.82
CA ALA A 155 12.09 11.33 -25.00
C ALA A 155 11.39 12.67 -24.70
N ASP A 156 10.29 12.66 -23.93
CA ASP A 156 9.56 13.87 -23.53
C ASP A 156 10.38 14.74 -22.56
N ILE A 157 11.06 14.15 -21.60
CA ILE A 157 11.98 14.85 -20.69
C ILE A 157 13.12 15.50 -21.49
N GLN A 158 13.76 14.77 -22.39
CA GLN A 158 14.83 15.31 -23.24
C GLN A 158 14.34 16.44 -24.14
N SER A 159 13.16 16.30 -24.75
CA SER A 159 12.55 17.34 -25.58
C SER A 159 12.27 18.62 -24.77
N LYS A 160 11.68 18.47 -23.57
CA LYS A 160 11.37 19.59 -22.67
C LYS A 160 12.64 20.27 -22.15
N LEU A 161 13.67 19.50 -21.80
CA LEU A 161 14.97 20.05 -21.34
C LEU A 161 15.71 20.78 -22.46
N SER A 162 15.61 20.29 -23.70
CA SER A 162 16.20 20.95 -24.86
C SER A 162 15.52 22.26 -25.21
N SER A 163 14.27 22.46 -24.80
CA SER A 163 13.53 23.72 -25.00
C SER A 163 13.80 24.79 -23.93
N LEU A 164 14.52 24.44 -22.86
CA LEU A 164 14.93 25.39 -21.83
C LEU A 164 16.19 26.15 -22.29
N GLU A 165 16.22 27.45 -22.12
CA GLU A 165 17.38 28.31 -22.45
C GLU A 165 18.62 28.03 -21.57
N THR A 166 18.50 27.19 -20.57
CA THR A 166 19.57 26.77 -19.66
C THR A 166 20.09 25.40 -20.06
N THR A 167 21.38 25.25 -20.26
CA THR A 167 22.07 23.98 -20.48
C THR A 167 22.00 23.11 -19.21
N VAL A 168 21.15 22.10 -19.21
CA VAL A 168 21.10 21.11 -18.16
C VAL A 168 22.14 20.03 -18.47
N SER A 169 22.99 19.69 -17.50
CA SER A 169 24.03 18.68 -17.72
C SER A 169 23.43 17.28 -17.90
N ASP A 170 24.06 16.44 -18.73
CA ASP A 170 23.66 15.04 -18.96
C ASP A 170 23.55 14.26 -17.65
N LYS A 171 24.37 14.60 -16.66
CA LYS A 171 24.34 14.01 -15.32
C LYS A 171 23.04 14.36 -14.58
N THR A 172 22.55 15.59 -14.71
CA THR A 172 21.27 16.01 -14.13
C THR A 172 20.11 15.31 -14.81
N VAL A 173 20.13 15.17 -16.12
CA VAL A 173 19.12 14.42 -16.88
C VAL A 173 19.08 12.96 -16.43
N SER A 174 20.25 12.33 -16.28
CA SER A 174 20.37 10.96 -15.78
C SER A 174 19.76 10.80 -14.39
N HIS A 175 20.03 11.72 -13.47
CA HIS A 175 19.46 11.69 -12.12
C HIS A 175 17.92 11.83 -12.11
N ILE A 176 17.36 12.71 -12.97
CA ILE A 176 15.90 12.87 -13.11
C ILE A 176 15.26 11.58 -13.62
N ILE A 177 15.86 10.94 -14.62
CA ILE A 177 15.38 9.67 -15.17
C ILE A 177 15.42 8.59 -14.09
N THR A 178 16.51 8.46 -13.34
CA THR A 178 16.66 7.49 -12.26
C THR A 178 15.62 7.72 -11.15
N LEU A 179 15.36 8.97 -10.77
CA LEU A 179 14.31 9.32 -9.82
C LEU A 179 12.93 8.90 -10.33
N TYR A 180 12.65 9.12 -11.61
CA TYR A 180 11.40 8.71 -12.21
C TYR A 180 11.23 7.18 -12.25
N GLU A 181 12.29 6.45 -12.61
CA GLU A 181 12.30 4.97 -12.63
C GLU A 181 12.02 4.35 -11.25
N VAL A 182 12.52 4.98 -10.18
CA VAL A 182 12.35 4.49 -8.81
C VAL A 182 11.04 4.95 -8.17
N CYS A 183 10.66 6.21 -8.37
CA CYS A 183 9.56 6.85 -7.65
C CYS A 183 8.26 6.97 -8.47
N GLY A 184 8.33 6.75 -9.81
CA GLY A 184 7.19 6.87 -10.70
C GLY A 184 6.61 8.29 -10.76
N ASN A 185 5.28 8.40 -10.77
CA ASN A 185 4.56 9.67 -10.89
C ASN A 185 4.35 10.41 -9.55
N GLU A 186 5.10 10.11 -8.51
CA GLU A 186 5.01 10.88 -7.26
C GLU A 186 5.46 12.33 -7.51
N LYS A 187 4.59 13.27 -7.20
CA LYS A 187 4.81 14.71 -7.49
C LYS A 187 5.77 15.41 -6.52
N ILE A 188 6.05 14.81 -5.37
CA ILE A 188 6.86 15.43 -4.31
C ILE A 188 7.82 14.39 -3.75
N PHE A 189 9.12 14.65 -3.86
CA PHE A 189 10.18 13.84 -3.28
C PHE A 189 10.82 14.57 -2.09
N GLY A 190 11.00 13.87 -0.98
CA GLY A 190 11.82 14.39 0.11
C GLY A 190 13.31 14.36 -0.27
N ARG A 191 14.11 15.28 0.30
CA ARG A 191 15.56 15.37 0.09
C ARG A 191 16.26 14.01 0.28
N ALA A 192 15.89 13.26 1.31
CA ALA A 192 16.46 11.95 1.62
C ALA A 192 16.28 10.94 0.47
N VAL A 193 15.13 10.96 -0.23
CA VAL A 193 14.87 10.10 -1.40
C VAL A 193 15.80 10.47 -2.55
N VAL A 194 15.94 11.77 -2.83
CA VAL A 194 16.84 12.28 -3.88
C VAL A 194 18.28 11.86 -3.60
N GLU A 195 18.76 12.07 -2.38
CA GLU A 195 20.12 11.69 -1.96
C GLU A 195 20.37 10.19 -2.08
N THR A 196 19.40 9.36 -1.68
CA THR A 196 19.51 7.89 -1.73
C THR A 196 19.52 7.37 -3.17
N VAL A 197 18.62 7.88 -4.02
CA VAL A 197 18.46 7.40 -5.40
C VAL A 197 19.54 7.90 -6.33
N THR A 198 19.97 9.16 -6.16
CA THR A 198 20.94 9.80 -7.08
C THR A 198 22.37 9.80 -6.55
N GLY A 199 22.58 9.47 -5.28
CA GLY A 199 23.88 9.56 -4.61
C GLY A 199 24.41 10.99 -4.41
N LEU A 200 23.56 12.00 -4.65
CA LEU A 200 23.90 13.41 -4.38
C LEU A 200 23.87 13.66 -2.86
N LYS A 201 24.87 14.36 -2.36
CA LYS A 201 24.96 14.81 -0.95
C LYS A 201 24.59 16.28 -0.83
#